data_94e68baf49ab8e97d3bccc8a5c77b530
#
_entry.id   94e68baf49ab8e97d3bccc8a5c77b530
#
_cell.length_a   1.000
_cell.length_b   1.000
_cell.length_c   1.000
_cell.angle_alpha   90.00
_cell.angle_beta   90.00
_cell.angle_gamma   90.00
#
_symmetry.space_group_name_H-M   'P 1'
#
loop_
_entity.id
_entity.type
_entity.pdbx_description
1 polymer ?
#
loop_
_entity_poly.entity_id
_entity_poly.type
_entity_poly.pdbx_seq_one_letter_code
_entity_poly.pdbx_strand_id
1 'polypeptide(L)'
;MPRITKEDKARNRENILEAAGRMFRSQGIDAVGIAELMKEAGLTHGGFYNHFASKDDLVVEVCGASFAASLGSLARTVEDGPDQGGTPLERVVAGYLSTAHRDAPDGGCPSASLVTDAGRHSEGVQSAYAEGVEGYLTGFAAEFLREAEEEGRALDPGEARRRAMRLLSEMVGAMMLARAIRHVEPELSEEILRTGRGHALD
;
A
#
# COMPACT_ATOMS: atom_id res chain seq x y z
N MET A 1 37.89 -15.18 1.14
CA MET A 1 36.69 -14.42 0.69
C MET A 1 36.78 -13.01 1.24
N PRO A 2 36.58 -11.96 0.43
CA PRO A 2 36.59 -10.60 0.95
C PRO A 2 35.48 -10.45 2.01
N ARG A 3 35.81 -9.76 3.09
CA ARG A 3 34.88 -9.50 4.19
C ARG A 3 33.82 -8.53 3.67
N ILE A 4 32.53 -8.89 3.74
CA ILE A 4 31.40 -8.02 3.36
C ILE A 4 31.50 -6.72 4.17
N THR A 5 31.50 -5.58 3.51
CA THR A 5 31.54 -4.27 4.16
C THR A 5 30.20 -3.96 4.84
N LYS A 6 30.19 -2.96 5.75
CA LYS A 6 28.94 -2.51 6.37
C LYS A 6 27.96 -1.94 5.35
N GLU A 7 28.49 -1.27 4.33
CA GLU A 7 27.70 -0.70 3.22
C GLU A 7 27.10 -1.79 2.33
N ASP A 8 27.87 -2.85 2.01
CA ASP A 8 27.35 -4.02 1.28
C ASP A 8 26.23 -4.72 2.06
N LYS A 9 26.40 -4.83 3.38
CA LYS A 9 25.36 -5.44 4.24
C LYS A 9 24.07 -4.62 4.24
N ALA A 10 24.16 -3.28 4.29
CA ALA A 10 23.00 -2.39 4.23
C ALA A 10 22.30 -2.50 2.87
N ARG A 11 23.04 -2.41 1.77
CA ARG A 11 22.53 -2.55 0.41
C ARG A 11 21.84 -3.91 0.19
N ASN A 12 22.45 -5.01 0.65
CA ASN A 12 21.85 -6.33 0.56
C ASN A 12 20.53 -6.41 1.32
N ARG A 13 20.45 -5.76 2.48
CA ARG A 13 19.22 -5.71 3.28
C ARG A 13 18.10 -4.93 2.55
N GLU A 14 18.42 -3.82 1.94
CA GLU A 14 17.50 -3.05 1.11
C GLU A 14 17.00 -3.87 -0.08
N ASN A 15 17.88 -4.58 -0.78
CA ASN A 15 17.49 -5.47 -1.88
C ASN A 15 16.50 -6.56 -1.43
N ILE A 16 16.72 -7.13 -0.23
CA ILE A 16 15.79 -8.13 0.33
C ILE A 16 14.44 -7.51 0.62
N LEU A 17 14.39 -6.33 1.27
CA LEU A 17 13.14 -5.64 1.58
C LEU A 17 12.37 -5.27 0.30
N GLU A 18 13.05 -4.79 -0.72
CA GLU A 18 12.44 -4.41 -1.99
C GLU A 18 11.87 -5.64 -2.73
N ALA A 19 12.66 -6.71 -2.87
CA ALA A 19 12.22 -7.95 -3.48
C ALA A 19 11.02 -8.55 -2.72
N ALA A 20 11.11 -8.63 -1.39
CA ALA A 20 10.04 -9.13 -0.55
C ALA A 20 8.76 -8.28 -0.69
N GLY A 21 8.88 -6.96 -0.72
CA GLY A 21 7.75 -6.06 -0.90
C GLY A 21 6.99 -6.32 -2.21
N ARG A 22 7.69 -6.47 -3.33
CA ARG A 22 7.06 -6.81 -4.62
C ARG A 22 6.42 -8.20 -4.58
N MET A 23 7.15 -9.21 -4.11
CA MET A 23 6.68 -10.60 -4.09
C MET A 23 5.48 -10.78 -3.16
N PHE A 24 5.50 -10.23 -1.95
CA PHE A 24 4.38 -10.33 -1.01
C PHE A 24 3.11 -9.66 -1.54
N ARG A 25 3.23 -8.50 -2.20
CA ARG A 25 2.07 -7.83 -2.78
C ARG A 25 1.49 -8.54 -4.01
N SER A 26 2.31 -9.26 -4.76
CA SER A 26 1.86 -9.97 -5.97
C SER A 26 1.40 -11.41 -5.73
N GLN A 27 2.02 -12.11 -4.78
CA GLN A 27 1.82 -13.56 -4.57
C GLN A 27 1.20 -13.89 -3.22
N GLY A 28 1.19 -12.93 -2.26
CA GLY A 28 0.86 -13.17 -0.86
C GLY A 28 2.09 -13.60 -0.03
N ILE A 29 2.03 -13.35 1.27
CA ILE A 29 3.16 -13.57 2.18
C ILE A 29 3.51 -15.06 2.29
N ASP A 30 2.50 -15.93 2.43
CA ASP A 30 2.72 -17.36 2.66
C ASP A 30 3.29 -18.10 1.45
N ALA A 31 2.92 -17.65 0.24
CA ALA A 31 3.39 -18.27 -1.01
C ALA A 31 4.89 -18.04 -1.26
N VAL A 32 5.48 -16.97 -0.71
CA VAL A 32 6.87 -16.60 -0.94
C VAL A 32 7.82 -17.35 0.00
N GLY A 33 8.63 -18.25 -0.53
CA GLY A 33 9.68 -18.96 0.22
C GLY A 33 10.96 -18.13 0.37
N ILE A 34 11.67 -18.30 1.52
CA ILE A 34 12.95 -17.57 1.78
C ILE A 34 13.99 -17.85 0.68
N ALA A 35 14.06 -19.07 0.17
CA ALA A 35 15.03 -19.43 -0.86
C ALA A 35 14.78 -18.68 -2.18
N GLU A 36 13.52 -18.57 -2.59
CA GLU A 36 13.10 -17.87 -3.79
C GLU A 36 13.31 -16.35 -3.64
N LEU A 37 12.91 -15.80 -2.50
CA LEU A 37 13.12 -14.41 -2.15
C LEU A 37 14.60 -14.01 -2.21
N MET A 38 15.49 -14.80 -1.59
CA MET A 38 16.91 -14.51 -1.59
C MET A 38 17.53 -14.60 -2.98
N LYS A 39 17.05 -15.52 -3.81
CA LYS A 39 17.42 -15.61 -5.23
C LYS A 39 17.00 -14.35 -5.99
N GLU A 40 15.78 -13.87 -5.78
CA GLU A 40 15.26 -12.64 -6.40
C GLU A 40 16.08 -11.40 -5.95
N ALA A 41 16.49 -11.35 -4.69
CA ALA A 41 17.37 -10.31 -4.16
C ALA A 41 18.85 -10.42 -4.64
N GLY A 42 19.19 -11.42 -5.46
CA GLY A 42 20.56 -11.67 -5.94
C GLY A 42 21.50 -12.22 -4.87
N LEU A 43 20.96 -12.91 -3.84
CA LEU A 43 21.69 -13.38 -2.66
C LEU A 43 21.53 -14.89 -2.47
N THR A 44 22.37 -15.48 -1.61
CA THR A 44 22.27 -16.90 -1.27
C THR A 44 21.27 -17.12 -0.12
N HIS A 45 20.55 -18.24 -0.13
CA HIS A 45 19.59 -18.62 0.91
C HIS A 45 20.18 -18.50 2.34
N GLY A 46 21.39 -18.99 2.55
CA GLY A 46 22.07 -18.94 3.87
C GLY A 46 22.38 -17.53 4.37
N GLY A 47 22.33 -16.53 3.47
CA GLY A 47 22.55 -15.12 3.83
C GLY A 47 21.35 -14.47 4.55
N PHE A 48 20.17 -15.05 4.50
CA PHE A 48 18.94 -14.48 5.07
C PHE A 48 19.09 -14.15 6.57
N TYR A 49 19.52 -15.12 7.34
CA TYR A 49 19.65 -15.01 8.80
C TYR A 49 20.76 -14.06 9.27
N ASN A 50 21.58 -13.51 8.34
CA ASN A 50 22.49 -12.40 8.64
C ASN A 50 21.78 -11.04 8.67
N HIS A 51 20.54 -10.97 8.15
CA HIS A 51 19.76 -9.73 7.99
C HIS A 51 18.46 -9.73 8.81
N PHE A 52 17.78 -10.87 8.94
CA PHE A 52 16.49 -11.00 9.63
C PHE A 52 16.52 -12.25 10.51
N ALA A 53 15.97 -12.16 11.73
CA ALA A 53 15.93 -13.29 12.66
C ALA A 53 14.86 -14.33 12.22
N SER A 54 13.78 -13.89 11.56
CA SER A 54 12.71 -14.74 11.06
C SER A 54 12.08 -14.15 9.79
N LYS A 55 11.26 -14.96 9.09
CA LYS A 55 10.42 -14.45 7.98
C LYS A 55 9.43 -13.42 8.50
N ASP A 56 8.91 -13.61 9.70
CA ASP A 56 7.94 -12.71 10.32
C ASP A 56 8.54 -11.33 10.60
N ASP A 57 9.79 -11.25 11.09
CA ASP A 57 10.50 -9.97 11.24
C ASP A 57 10.66 -9.25 9.90
N LEU A 58 10.98 -9.99 8.84
CA LEU A 58 11.03 -9.43 7.49
C LEU A 58 9.66 -8.88 7.07
N VAL A 59 8.57 -9.63 7.31
CA VAL A 59 7.21 -9.22 6.95
C VAL A 59 6.81 -7.93 7.65
N VAL A 60 7.09 -7.80 8.96
CA VAL A 60 6.83 -6.57 9.73
C VAL A 60 7.53 -5.38 9.08
N GLU A 61 8.81 -5.51 8.76
CA GLU A 61 9.56 -4.41 8.15
C GLU A 61 9.10 -4.09 6.73
N VAL A 62 8.81 -5.10 5.92
CA VAL A 62 8.26 -4.93 4.56
C VAL A 62 6.91 -4.23 4.60
N CYS A 63 6.05 -4.61 5.56
CA CYS A 63 4.76 -3.97 5.76
C CYS A 63 4.94 -2.48 6.04
N GLY A 64 5.72 -2.12 7.04
CA GLY A 64 6.00 -0.72 7.38
C GLY A 64 6.63 0.08 6.24
N ALA A 65 7.65 -0.48 5.57
CA ALA A 65 8.31 0.17 4.43
C ALA A 65 7.37 0.37 3.24
N SER A 66 6.48 -0.60 2.96
CA SER A 66 5.50 -0.52 1.88
C SER A 66 4.47 0.58 2.14
N PHE A 67 3.97 0.69 3.37
CA PHE A 67 3.06 1.78 3.77
C PHE A 67 3.76 3.14 3.72
N ALA A 68 4.99 3.26 4.23
CA ALA A 68 5.74 4.51 4.18
C ALA A 68 5.96 5.00 2.73
N ALA A 69 6.33 4.10 1.82
CA ALA A 69 6.48 4.41 0.40
C ALA A 69 5.16 4.86 -0.24
N SER A 70 4.05 4.17 0.08
CA SER A 70 2.73 4.48 -0.46
C SER A 70 2.18 5.81 0.09
N LEU A 71 2.35 6.09 1.38
CA LEU A 71 2.01 7.38 1.99
C LEU A 71 2.85 8.53 1.41
N GLY A 72 4.15 8.30 1.17
CA GLY A 72 5.00 9.27 0.49
C GLY A 72 4.55 9.54 -0.96
N SER A 73 4.03 8.54 -1.67
CA SER A 73 3.42 8.74 -3.00
C SER A 73 2.14 9.54 -2.93
N LEU A 74 1.29 9.26 -1.94
CA LEU A 74 0.06 10.00 -1.67
C LEU A 74 0.36 11.48 -1.40
N ALA A 75 1.32 11.77 -0.52
CA ALA A 75 1.73 13.14 -0.21
C ALA A 75 2.16 13.91 -1.47
N ARG A 76 2.96 13.29 -2.34
CA ARG A 76 3.34 13.90 -3.63
C ARG A 76 2.13 14.20 -4.52
N THR A 77 1.17 13.28 -4.63
CA THR A 77 -0.06 13.49 -5.42
C THR A 77 -0.89 14.66 -4.88
N VAL A 78 -0.88 14.87 -3.56
CA VAL A 78 -1.53 16.00 -2.91
C VAL A 78 -0.78 17.31 -3.20
N GLU A 79 0.55 17.30 -3.14
CA GLU A 79 1.44 18.45 -3.39
C GLU A 79 1.51 18.86 -4.87
N ASP A 80 1.36 17.90 -5.79
CA ASP A 80 1.28 18.16 -7.24
C ASP A 80 0.07 19.05 -7.53
N GLY A 81 0.32 20.31 -7.82
CA GLY A 81 -0.65 21.41 -7.84
C GLY A 81 -1.81 21.27 -8.83
N PRO A 82 -2.63 22.33 -8.97
CA PRO A 82 -3.92 22.33 -9.69
C PRO A 82 -3.83 22.08 -11.20
N ASP A 83 -2.63 22.05 -11.79
CA ASP A 83 -2.42 21.82 -13.22
C ASP A 83 -2.91 20.45 -13.71
N GLN A 84 -3.22 19.52 -12.80
CA GLN A 84 -3.71 18.16 -13.11
C GLN A 84 -5.25 18.02 -13.09
N GLY A 85 -5.98 19.10 -12.75
CA GLY A 85 -7.45 19.09 -12.62
C GLY A 85 -7.98 18.33 -11.41
N GLY A 86 -9.11 18.75 -10.86
CA GLY A 86 -9.75 18.15 -9.70
C GLY A 86 -9.05 18.45 -8.36
N THR A 87 -9.70 18.03 -7.26
CA THR A 87 -9.11 18.14 -5.92
C THR A 87 -8.00 17.10 -5.70
N PRO A 88 -7.11 17.27 -4.71
CA PRO A 88 -6.12 16.26 -4.35
C PRO A 88 -6.72 14.89 -4.08
N LEU A 89 -7.86 14.83 -3.36
CA LEU A 89 -8.54 13.57 -3.08
C LEU A 89 -9.10 12.92 -4.35
N GLU A 90 -9.68 13.71 -5.27
CA GLU A 90 -10.15 13.21 -6.57
C GLU A 90 -9.02 12.58 -7.39
N ARG A 91 -7.84 13.20 -7.42
CA ARG A 91 -6.66 12.65 -8.10
C ARG A 91 -6.18 11.34 -7.46
N VAL A 92 -6.16 11.30 -6.13
CA VAL A 92 -5.80 10.08 -5.38
C VAL A 92 -6.78 8.94 -5.68
N VAL A 93 -8.08 9.19 -5.62
CA VAL A 93 -9.13 8.21 -5.93
C VAL A 93 -9.02 7.74 -7.38
N ALA A 94 -8.84 8.66 -8.33
CA ALA A 94 -8.71 8.34 -9.75
C ALA A 94 -7.48 7.46 -10.03
N GLY A 95 -6.35 7.80 -9.44
CA GLY A 95 -5.11 7.00 -9.55
C GLY A 95 -5.22 5.64 -8.90
N TYR A 96 -5.79 5.58 -7.70
CA TYR A 96 -5.98 4.34 -6.95
C TYR A 96 -6.96 3.39 -7.64
N LEU A 97 -8.15 3.87 -8.00
CA LEU A 97 -9.19 3.07 -8.66
C LEU A 97 -9.01 3.02 -10.19
N SER A 98 -7.76 2.89 -10.66
CA SER A 98 -7.41 2.75 -12.06
C SER A 98 -7.14 1.29 -12.46
N THR A 99 -7.31 0.97 -13.74
CA THR A 99 -6.91 -0.33 -14.30
C THR A 99 -5.40 -0.55 -14.18
N ALA A 100 -4.60 0.52 -14.34
CA ALA A 100 -3.15 0.44 -14.16
C ALA A 100 -2.75 -0.02 -12.76
N HIS A 101 -3.37 0.54 -11.70
CA HIS A 101 -3.13 0.11 -10.32
C HIS A 101 -3.70 -1.29 -10.04
N ARG A 102 -4.85 -1.63 -10.64
CA ARG A 102 -5.43 -2.99 -10.53
C ARG A 102 -4.46 -4.04 -11.06
N ASP A 103 -3.84 -3.78 -12.22
CA ASP A 103 -3.05 -4.76 -12.97
C ASP A 103 -1.58 -4.84 -12.53
N ALA A 104 -1.11 -3.90 -11.71
CA ALA A 104 0.24 -3.85 -11.14
C ALA A 104 0.23 -3.99 -9.59
N PRO A 105 -0.13 -5.16 -9.03
CA PRO A 105 -0.22 -5.34 -7.58
C PRO A 105 1.14 -5.25 -6.88
N ASP A 106 2.23 -5.61 -7.54
CA ASP A 106 3.61 -5.58 -7.04
C ASP A 106 4.10 -4.17 -6.67
N GLY A 107 3.68 -3.16 -7.44
CA GLY A 107 3.89 -1.74 -7.15
C GLY A 107 2.74 -1.07 -6.40
N GLY A 108 1.65 -1.80 -6.14
CA GLY A 108 0.41 -1.26 -5.60
C GLY A 108 0.41 -0.99 -4.10
N CYS A 109 -0.72 -0.42 -3.65
CA CYS A 109 -0.94 -0.10 -2.25
C CYS A 109 -0.98 -1.35 -1.36
N PRO A 110 -0.24 -1.39 -0.26
CA PRO A 110 -0.22 -2.52 0.67
C PRO A 110 -1.59 -2.75 1.35
N SER A 111 -2.41 -1.70 1.51
CA SER A 111 -3.73 -1.83 2.15
C SER A 111 -4.67 -2.77 1.41
N ALA A 112 -4.59 -2.86 0.06
CA ALA A 112 -5.38 -3.82 -0.70
C ALA A 112 -4.65 -5.16 -0.93
N SER A 113 -3.32 -5.13 -1.05
CA SER A 113 -2.56 -6.32 -1.42
C SER A 113 -2.23 -7.23 -0.24
N LEU A 114 -2.11 -6.67 0.99
CA LEU A 114 -1.69 -7.41 2.19
C LEU A 114 -2.80 -7.58 3.23
N VAL A 115 -4.01 -7.07 3.00
CA VAL A 115 -5.09 -7.06 4.01
C VAL A 115 -5.46 -8.47 4.50
N THR A 116 -5.57 -9.43 3.60
CA THR A 116 -5.95 -10.81 3.94
C THR A 116 -4.83 -11.55 4.65
N ASP A 117 -3.58 -11.25 4.28
CA ASP A 117 -2.40 -11.85 4.90
C ASP A 117 -2.17 -11.28 6.29
N ALA A 118 -2.23 -9.95 6.45
CA ALA A 118 -2.02 -9.29 7.73
C ALA A 118 -2.90 -9.87 8.85
N GLY A 119 -4.20 -10.10 8.55
CA GLY A 119 -5.14 -10.68 9.53
C GLY A 119 -4.87 -12.14 9.92
N ARG A 120 -3.97 -12.83 9.20
CA ARG A 120 -3.61 -14.25 9.46
C ARG A 120 -2.21 -14.40 10.05
N HIS A 121 -1.44 -13.32 10.11
CA HIS A 121 -0.08 -13.30 10.62
C HIS A 121 0.00 -12.85 12.09
N SER A 122 1.23 -12.75 12.61
CA SER A 122 1.51 -12.37 13.99
C SER A 122 0.96 -10.99 14.38
N GLU A 123 0.85 -10.74 15.68
CA GLU A 123 0.49 -9.43 16.22
C GLU A 123 1.43 -8.33 15.72
N GLY A 124 2.72 -8.62 15.51
CA GLY A 124 3.68 -7.68 14.96
C GLY A 124 3.32 -7.24 13.55
N VAL A 125 2.92 -8.17 12.68
CA VAL A 125 2.46 -7.87 11.31
C VAL A 125 1.15 -7.08 11.34
N GLN A 126 0.20 -7.49 12.18
CA GLN A 126 -1.07 -6.78 12.35
C GLN A 126 -0.87 -5.35 12.85
N SER A 127 0.06 -5.14 13.79
CA SER A 127 0.42 -3.81 14.30
C SER A 127 1.02 -2.92 13.21
N ALA A 128 1.99 -3.44 12.44
CA ALA A 128 2.59 -2.69 11.33
C ALA A 128 1.56 -2.34 10.26
N TYR A 129 0.61 -3.23 9.98
CA TYR A 129 -0.50 -2.96 9.06
C TYR A 129 -1.45 -1.89 9.62
N ALA A 130 -1.81 -1.97 10.90
CA ALA A 130 -2.69 -1.00 11.55
C ALA A 130 -2.08 0.42 11.59
N GLU A 131 -0.77 0.53 11.85
CA GLU A 131 -0.04 1.80 11.77
C GLU A 131 -0.10 2.41 10.37
N GLY A 132 0.06 1.58 9.33
CA GLY A 132 -0.06 2.02 7.94
C GLY A 132 -1.47 2.50 7.59
N VAL A 133 -2.51 1.79 8.02
CA VAL A 133 -3.92 2.20 7.88
C VAL A 133 -4.16 3.53 8.61
N GLU A 134 -3.68 3.68 9.83
CA GLU A 134 -3.80 4.94 10.58
C GLU A 134 -3.14 6.12 9.86
N GLY A 135 -2.01 5.89 9.19
CA GLY A 135 -1.35 6.89 8.34
C GLY A 135 -2.27 7.39 7.22
N TYR A 136 -2.97 6.48 6.52
CA TYR A 136 -3.96 6.88 5.50
C TYR A 136 -5.13 7.65 6.09
N LEU A 137 -5.71 7.18 7.20
CA LEU A 137 -6.84 7.85 7.83
C LEU A 137 -6.48 9.27 8.26
N THR A 138 -5.28 9.45 8.80
CA THR A 138 -4.76 10.77 9.18
C THR A 138 -4.59 11.67 7.97
N GLY A 139 -3.96 11.18 6.89
CA GLY A 139 -3.74 11.94 5.66
C GLY A 139 -5.06 12.35 4.99
N PHE A 140 -5.99 11.42 4.80
CA PHE A 140 -7.29 11.74 4.19
C PHE A 140 -8.14 12.68 5.05
N ALA A 141 -8.14 12.50 6.37
CA ALA A 141 -8.86 13.41 7.26
C ALA A 141 -8.30 14.84 7.20
N ALA A 142 -6.98 14.99 7.11
CA ALA A 142 -6.35 16.30 6.94
C ALA A 142 -6.76 16.96 5.62
N GLU A 143 -6.84 16.19 4.52
CA GLU A 143 -7.29 16.73 3.23
C GLU A 143 -8.78 17.16 3.25
N PHE A 144 -9.67 16.36 3.86
CA PHE A 144 -11.07 16.77 4.03
C PHE A 144 -11.22 18.06 4.84
N LEU A 145 -10.40 18.25 5.88
CA LEU A 145 -10.40 19.48 6.67
C LEU A 145 -9.89 20.67 5.85
N ARG A 146 -8.81 20.49 5.08
CA ARG A 146 -8.24 21.51 4.22
C ARG A 146 -9.24 21.96 3.14
N GLU A 147 -9.87 20.99 2.43
CA GLU A 147 -10.88 21.29 1.41
C GLU A 147 -12.08 22.05 2.00
N ALA A 148 -12.55 21.65 3.18
CA ALA A 148 -13.63 22.34 3.87
C ALA A 148 -13.26 23.79 4.23
N GLU A 149 -12.05 24.02 4.71
CA GLU A 149 -11.53 25.37 5.02
C GLU A 149 -11.44 26.24 3.77
N GLU A 150 -10.93 25.71 2.65
CA GLU A 150 -10.86 26.44 1.37
C GLU A 150 -12.24 26.82 0.83
N GLU A 151 -13.26 26.01 1.08
CA GLU A 151 -14.66 26.29 0.73
C GLU A 151 -15.38 27.18 1.77
N GLY A 152 -14.71 27.59 2.82
CA GLY A 152 -15.30 28.41 3.90
C GLY A 152 -16.32 27.63 4.74
N ARG A 153 -16.25 26.30 4.76
CA ARG A 153 -17.10 25.41 5.55
C ARG A 153 -16.37 24.94 6.84
N ALA A 154 -17.11 24.81 7.93
CA ALA A 154 -16.62 24.15 9.12
C ALA A 154 -16.83 22.63 9.00
N LEU A 155 -15.79 21.84 9.25
CA LEU A 155 -15.86 20.39 9.33
C LEU A 155 -15.32 19.91 10.69
N ASP A 156 -16.10 19.11 11.39
CA ASP A 156 -15.67 18.50 12.65
C ASP A 156 -14.56 17.47 12.41
N PRO A 157 -13.46 17.48 13.18
CA PRO A 157 -12.36 16.53 12.98
C PRO A 157 -12.79 15.04 13.09
N GLY A 158 -13.75 14.74 13.95
CA GLY A 158 -14.31 13.38 14.06
C GLY A 158 -15.09 12.99 12.81
N GLU A 159 -15.80 13.94 12.17
CA GLU A 159 -16.47 13.70 10.90
C GLU A 159 -15.46 13.52 9.74
N ALA A 160 -14.41 14.35 9.69
CA ALA A 160 -13.33 14.18 8.72
C ALA A 160 -12.71 12.78 8.82
N ARG A 161 -12.45 12.29 10.03
CA ARG A 161 -11.95 10.94 10.26
C ARG A 161 -12.95 9.86 9.81
N ARG A 162 -14.25 10.03 10.07
CA ARG A 162 -15.27 9.09 9.60
C ARG A 162 -15.34 9.03 8.07
N ARG A 163 -15.21 10.18 7.39
CA ARG A 163 -15.10 10.25 5.93
C ARG A 163 -13.86 9.53 5.42
N ALA A 164 -12.71 9.75 6.06
CA ALA A 164 -11.47 9.05 5.73
C ALA A 164 -11.60 7.52 5.85
N MET A 165 -12.28 7.01 6.89
CA MET A 165 -12.56 5.58 7.05
C MET A 165 -13.45 5.04 5.92
N ARG A 166 -14.52 5.76 5.56
CA ARG A 166 -15.40 5.36 4.44
C ARG A 166 -14.62 5.32 3.14
N LEU A 167 -13.89 6.40 2.83
CA LEU A 167 -13.08 6.51 1.62
C LEU A 167 -12.08 5.35 1.50
N LEU A 168 -11.28 5.11 2.53
CA LEU A 168 -10.29 4.02 2.51
C LEU A 168 -10.95 2.66 2.33
N SER A 169 -12.05 2.41 3.05
CA SER A 169 -12.78 1.14 2.98
C SER A 169 -13.35 0.88 1.59
N GLU A 170 -13.92 1.91 0.97
CA GLU A 170 -14.48 1.82 -0.40
C GLU A 170 -13.37 1.59 -1.43
N MET A 171 -12.29 2.38 -1.39
CA MET A 171 -11.16 2.23 -2.30
C MET A 171 -10.55 0.83 -2.22
N VAL A 172 -10.27 0.35 -1.00
CA VAL A 172 -9.70 -0.98 -0.78
C VAL A 172 -10.65 -2.08 -1.23
N GLY A 173 -11.93 -1.99 -0.86
CA GLY A 173 -12.96 -2.96 -1.23
C GLY A 173 -13.15 -3.05 -2.74
N ALA A 174 -13.29 -1.92 -3.42
CA ALA A 174 -13.44 -1.87 -4.88
C ALA A 174 -12.21 -2.45 -5.60
N MET A 175 -11.00 -2.09 -5.15
CA MET A 175 -9.76 -2.62 -5.73
C MET A 175 -9.62 -4.13 -5.55
N MET A 176 -9.94 -4.66 -4.38
CA MET A 176 -9.87 -6.10 -4.11
C MET A 176 -10.86 -6.89 -4.96
N LEU A 177 -12.11 -6.42 -5.04
CA LEU A 177 -13.13 -7.05 -5.87
C LEU A 177 -12.74 -7.02 -7.34
N ALA A 178 -12.31 -5.87 -7.85
CA ALA A 178 -11.88 -5.72 -9.24
C ALA A 178 -10.70 -6.64 -9.58
N ARG A 179 -9.69 -6.75 -8.69
CA ARG A 179 -8.54 -7.66 -8.86
C ARG A 179 -8.95 -9.13 -8.87
N ALA A 180 -9.90 -9.51 -8.03
CA ALA A 180 -10.33 -10.91 -7.91
C ALA A 180 -10.96 -11.45 -9.19
N ILE A 181 -11.64 -10.60 -9.97
CA ILE A 181 -12.44 -11.04 -11.14
C ILE A 181 -11.87 -10.57 -12.49
N ARG A 182 -10.79 -9.78 -12.52
CA ARG A 182 -10.30 -9.10 -13.74
C ARG A 182 -10.03 -10.01 -14.95
N HIS A 183 -9.72 -11.29 -14.72
CA HIS A 183 -9.39 -12.24 -15.78
C HIS A 183 -10.60 -13.01 -16.32
N VAL A 184 -11.68 -13.09 -15.54
CA VAL A 184 -12.88 -13.86 -15.90
C VAL A 184 -14.07 -12.94 -16.25
N GLU A 185 -14.15 -11.77 -15.61
CA GLU A 185 -15.18 -10.76 -15.81
C GLU A 185 -14.57 -9.35 -15.93
N PRO A 186 -13.81 -9.06 -16.99
CA PRO A 186 -13.06 -7.80 -17.13
C PRO A 186 -13.98 -6.58 -17.15
N GLU A 187 -15.17 -6.67 -17.78
CA GLU A 187 -16.12 -5.57 -17.86
C GLU A 187 -16.68 -5.22 -16.48
N LEU A 188 -17.09 -6.23 -15.70
CA LEU A 188 -17.55 -6.03 -14.32
C LEU A 188 -16.42 -5.48 -13.42
N SER A 189 -15.19 -5.95 -13.62
CA SER A 189 -14.02 -5.43 -12.91
C SER A 189 -13.83 -3.92 -13.17
N GLU A 190 -13.97 -3.47 -14.42
CA GLU A 190 -13.87 -2.04 -14.76
C GLU A 190 -15.08 -1.23 -14.25
N GLU A 191 -16.28 -1.82 -14.28
CA GLU A 191 -17.48 -1.20 -13.73
C GLU A 191 -17.33 -0.92 -12.24
N ILE A 192 -16.81 -1.87 -11.46
CA ILE A 192 -16.54 -1.70 -10.02
C ILE A 192 -15.59 -0.51 -9.78
N LEU A 193 -14.47 -0.43 -10.53
CA LEU A 193 -13.53 0.67 -10.38
C LEU A 193 -14.15 2.02 -10.76
N ARG A 194 -14.93 2.06 -11.83
CA ARG A 194 -15.60 3.28 -12.29
C ARG A 194 -16.64 3.76 -11.30
N THR A 195 -17.47 2.85 -10.77
CA THR A 195 -18.48 3.16 -9.77
C THR A 195 -17.85 3.68 -8.48
N GLY A 196 -16.80 3.01 -7.97
CA GLY A 196 -16.08 3.48 -6.80
C GLY A 196 -15.48 4.87 -6.99
N ARG A 197 -14.95 5.21 -8.17
CA ARG A 197 -14.48 6.58 -8.45
C ARG A 197 -15.58 7.63 -8.39
N GLY A 198 -16.79 7.28 -8.79
CA GLY A 198 -17.92 8.22 -8.83
C GLY A 198 -18.54 8.51 -7.46
N HIS A 199 -18.34 7.64 -6.47
CA HIS A 199 -19.00 7.72 -5.17
C HIS A 199 -18.04 7.87 -3.97
N ALA A 200 -16.76 7.61 -4.16
CA ALA A 200 -15.80 7.55 -3.04
C ALA A 200 -15.69 8.85 -2.22
N LEU A 201 -16.11 9.99 -2.78
CA LEU A 201 -16.05 11.32 -2.14
C LEU A 201 -17.43 11.90 -1.78
N ASP A 202 -18.53 11.19 -2.07
CA ASP A 202 -19.89 11.55 -1.64
C ASP A 202 -20.05 11.26 -0.13
#